data_7c69c09d817cd2cce8e8454956f43fac
#
_entry.id   7c69c09d817cd2cce8e8454956f43fac
#
_cell.length_a   1.000
_cell.length_b   1.000
_cell.length_c   1.000
_cell.angle_alpha   90.00
_cell.angle_beta   90.00
_cell.angle_gamma   90.00
#
_symmetry.space_group_name_H-M   'P 1'
#
loop_
_entity.id
_entity.type
_entity.pdbx_description
1 polymer ?
#
loop_
_entity_poly.entity_id
_entity_poly.type
_entity_poly.pdbx_seq_one_letter_code
_entity_poly.pdbx_strand_id
1 'polypeptide(L)'
;MLNETPALAPDGQPYRLLTLRNNAGMVVTLMDWGATLLSARIPLSDGSVREALLGCASPECYQDQAAFLGASIGRYANRIANSRYTFDGETVTLSPSQGVNQLHGGPEGFDKRRWQIVNQNDRQVLFALSSDAVSYTHLRAHETELH
;
A
#
# COMPACT_ATOMS: atom_id res chain seq x y z
N MET A 1 13.23 0.12 -13.16
CA MET A 1 12.81 1.20 -14.10
C MET A 1 11.60 1.88 -13.50
N LEU A 2 11.56 3.21 -13.51
CA LEU A 2 10.45 4.04 -13.02
C LEU A 2 9.68 4.58 -14.22
N ASN A 3 8.35 4.39 -14.22
CA ASN A 3 7.44 4.92 -15.22
C ASN A 3 6.28 5.66 -14.56
N GLU A 4 5.68 6.59 -15.28
CA GLU A 4 4.47 7.29 -14.85
C GLU A 4 3.28 6.85 -15.73
N THR A 5 2.10 6.77 -15.11
CA THR A 5 0.87 6.41 -15.84
C THR A 5 0.21 7.66 -16.43
N PRO A 6 -0.55 7.53 -17.53
CA PRO A 6 -1.40 8.62 -18.02
C PRO A 6 -2.58 8.92 -17.07
N ALA A 7 -3.06 7.91 -16.33
CA ALA A 7 -4.10 8.07 -15.33
C ALA A 7 -3.56 8.76 -14.07
N LEU A 8 -4.40 9.56 -13.42
CA LEU A 8 -4.06 10.29 -12.21
C LEU A 8 -4.58 9.58 -10.97
N ALA A 9 -3.78 9.57 -9.92
CA ALA A 9 -4.17 9.15 -8.59
C ALA A 9 -5.12 10.20 -7.95
N PRO A 10 -5.79 9.87 -6.82
CA PRO A 10 -6.70 10.80 -6.15
C PRO A 10 -6.10 12.14 -5.73
N ASP A 11 -4.77 12.22 -5.61
CA ASP A 11 -4.05 13.48 -5.33
C ASP A 11 -3.77 14.34 -6.56
N GLY A 12 -4.24 13.93 -7.74
CA GLY A 12 -4.08 14.66 -8.99
C GLY A 12 -2.71 14.47 -9.68
N GLN A 13 -1.86 13.58 -9.19
CA GLN A 13 -0.57 13.26 -9.79
C GLN A 13 -0.61 11.87 -10.44
N PRO A 14 0.22 11.60 -11.46
CA PRO A 14 0.35 10.26 -12.02
C PRO A 14 0.74 9.21 -10.97
N TYR A 15 0.34 7.98 -11.18
CA TYR A 15 0.94 6.85 -10.46
C TYR A 15 2.35 6.63 -10.96
N ARG A 16 3.29 6.39 -10.05
CA ARG A 16 4.66 5.99 -10.39
C ARG A 16 4.80 4.50 -10.25
N LEU A 17 5.16 3.83 -11.35
CA LEU A 17 5.34 2.39 -11.40
C LEU A 17 6.83 2.04 -11.37
N LEU A 18 7.19 1.14 -10.47
CA LEU A 18 8.54 0.63 -10.34
C LEU A 18 8.58 -0.83 -10.73
N THR A 19 9.57 -1.21 -11.54
CA THR A 19 9.80 -2.60 -11.92
C THR A 19 11.13 -3.07 -11.35
N LEU A 20 11.07 -4.12 -10.55
CA LEU A 20 12.22 -4.81 -9.98
C LEU A 20 12.44 -6.14 -10.70
N ARG A 21 13.71 -6.55 -10.84
CA ARG A 21 14.09 -7.78 -11.53
C ARG A 21 15.21 -8.47 -10.78
N ASN A 22 15.16 -9.78 -10.69
CA ASN A 22 16.29 -10.58 -10.21
C ASN A 22 16.98 -11.31 -11.37
N ASN A 23 18.10 -11.96 -11.08
CA ASN A 23 18.88 -12.70 -12.09
C ASN A 23 18.18 -13.98 -12.57
N ALA A 24 17.20 -14.49 -11.84
CA ALA A 24 16.42 -15.67 -12.21
C ALA A 24 15.22 -15.32 -13.13
N GLY A 25 15.05 -14.05 -13.51
CA GLY A 25 14.01 -13.62 -14.43
C GLY A 25 12.66 -13.29 -13.76
N MET A 26 12.57 -13.31 -12.43
CA MET A 26 11.38 -12.82 -11.71
C MET A 26 11.27 -11.31 -11.90
N VAL A 27 10.06 -10.85 -12.17
CA VAL A 27 9.73 -9.43 -12.35
C VAL A 27 8.62 -9.04 -11.40
N VAL A 28 8.88 -8.00 -10.60
CA VAL A 28 7.92 -7.45 -9.64
C VAL A 28 7.61 -6.01 -10.01
N THR A 29 6.34 -5.64 -9.98
CA THR A 29 5.88 -4.26 -10.23
C THR A 29 5.15 -3.74 -9.01
N LEU A 30 5.52 -2.51 -8.60
CA LEU A 30 4.90 -1.79 -7.50
C LEU A 30 4.47 -0.40 -7.97
N MET A 31 3.60 0.25 -7.22
CA MET A 31 3.28 1.66 -7.39
C MET A 31 3.45 2.43 -6.08
N ASP A 32 3.72 3.72 -6.19
CA ASP A 32 3.91 4.61 -5.04
C ASP A 32 2.60 4.93 -4.28
N TRP A 33 1.45 4.84 -4.93
CA TRP A 33 0.16 4.96 -4.25
C TRP A 33 -0.12 3.72 -3.40
N GLY A 34 -0.20 3.90 -2.10
CA GLY A 34 -0.37 2.81 -1.14
C GLY A 34 0.84 1.90 -1.00
N ALA A 35 2.00 2.24 -1.58
CA ALA A 35 3.16 1.35 -1.73
C ALA A 35 2.70 -0.06 -2.13
N THR A 36 1.87 -0.11 -3.19
CA THR A 36 1.10 -1.29 -3.58
C THR A 36 1.89 -2.22 -4.47
N LEU A 37 1.88 -3.51 -4.15
CA LEU A 37 2.44 -4.58 -4.97
C LEU A 37 1.41 -4.97 -6.03
N LEU A 38 1.72 -4.67 -7.30
CA LEU A 38 0.79 -4.86 -8.42
C LEU A 38 0.91 -6.21 -9.11
N SER A 39 2.14 -6.71 -9.25
CA SER A 39 2.44 -7.90 -10.05
C SER A 39 3.70 -8.58 -9.53
N ALA A 40 3.69 -9.91 -9.56
CA ALA A 40 4.87 -10.74 -9.36
C ALA A 40 4.88 -11.86 -10.40
N ARG A 41 5.67 -11.70 -11.44
CA ARG A 41 5.78 -12.64 -12.57
C ARG A 41 6.96 -13.57 -12.37
N ILE A 42 6.68 -14.85 -12.27
CA ILE A 42 7.65 -15.90 -11.97
C ILE A 42 7.87 -16.74 -13.20
N PRO A 43 9.12 -16.87 -13.72
CA PRO A 43 9.44 -17.81 -14.78
C PRO A 43 9.34 -19.24 -14.25
N LEU A 44 8.73 -20.13 -15.05
CA LEU A 44 8.59 -21.54 -14.74
C LEU A 44 9.60 -22.38 -15.51
N SER A 45 9.81 -23.61 -15.07
CA SER A 45 10.77 -24.55 -15.69
C SER A 45 10.44 -24.95 -17.12
N ASP A 46 9.17 -24.81 -17.53
CA ASP A 46 8.71 -25.07 -18.90
C ASP A 46 8.89 -23.87 -19.87
N GLY A 47 9.50 -22.78 -19.39
CA GLY A 47 9.74 -21.55 -20.15
C GLY A 47 8.55 -20.57 -20.13
N SER A 48 7.42 -20.93 -19.54
CA SER A 48 6.29 -20.02 -19.35
C SER A 48 6.52 -19.06 -18.18
N VAL A 49 5.67 -18.03 -18.07
CA VAL A 49 5.69 -17.06 -16.96
C VAL A 49 4.33 -17.07 -16.28
N ARG A 50 4.33 -17.15 -14.95
CA ARG A 50 3.11 -17.12 -14.14
C ARG A 50 3.02 -15.83 -13.37
N GLU A 51 1.84 -15.17 -13.43
CA GLU A 51 1.48 -14.12 -12.48
C GLU A 51 1.07 -14.78 -11.16
N ALA A 52 1.77 -14.42 -10.07
CA ALA A 52 1.57 -15.03 -8.76
C ALA A 52 0.64 -14.22 -7.85
N LEU A 53 0.22 -13.02 -8.28
CA LEU A 53 -0.64 -12.14 -7.50
C LEU A 53 -2.00 -11.97 -8.15
N LEU A 54 -3.02 -11.90 -7.31
CA LEU A 54 -4.32 -11.37 -7.70
C LEU A 54 -4.24 -9.84 -7.68
N GLY A 55 -4.58 -9.20 -8.79
CA GLY A 55 -4.51 -7.76 -8.94
C GLY A 55 -5.55 -7.22 -9.92
N CYS A 56 -5.57 -5.91 -10.07
CA CYS A 56 -6.41 -5.21 -11.04
C CYS A 56 -5.65 -4.98 -12.35
N ALA A 57 -6.41 -4.73 -13.43
CA ALA A 57 -5.84 -4.58 -14.77
C ALA A 57 -4.98 -3.32 -14.94
N SER A 58 -5.24 -2.27 -14.14
CA SER A 58 -4.50 -1.01 -14.19
C SER A 58 -4.46 -0.35 -12.80
N PRO A 59 -3.51 0.58 -12.56
CA PRO A 59 -3.38 1.26 -11.28
C PRO A 59 -4.65 1.97 -10.79
N GLU A 60 -5.38 2.65 -11.67
CA GLU A 60 -6.62 3.34 -11.33
C GLU A 60 -7.74 2.40 -10.86
N CYS A 61 -7.79 1.17 -11.36
CA CYS A 61 -8.78 0.17 -10.92
C CYS A 61 -8.63 -0.23 -9.45
N TYR A 62 -7.47 0.02 -8.84
CA TYR A 62 -7.25 -0.23 -7.41
C TYR A 62 -8.03 0.72 -6.51
N GLN A 63 -8.53 1.85 -7.04
CA GLN A 63 -9.36 2.79 -6.30
C GLN A 63 -10.78 2.26 -6.06
N ASP A 64 -11.27 1.39 -6.94
CA ASP A 64 -12.64 0.89 -6.94
C ASP A 64 -12.82 -0.45 -6.22
N GLN A 65 -11.72 -1.10 -5.82
CA GLN A 65 -11.77 -2.40 -5.16
C GLN A 65 -11.70 -2.27 -3.63
N ALA A 66 -12.42 -3.14 -2.93
CA ALA A 66 -12.53 -3.14 -1.47
C ALA A 66 -11.68 -4.22 -0.78
N ALA A 67 -10.85 -4.94 -1.52
CA ALA A 67 -10.09 -6.11 -1.03
C ALA A 67 -8.67 -5.77 -0.57
N PHE A 68 -8.24 -4.51 -0.65
CA PHE A 68 -6.90 -4.04 -0.27
C PHE A 68 -5.77 -4.81 -0.95
N LEU A 69 -5.97 -5.22 -2.20
CA LEU A 69 -5.04 -6.04 -2.97
C LEU A 69 -3.65 -5.37 -3.04
N GLY A 70 -2.64 -6.10 -2.59
CA GLY A 70 -1.24 -5.70 -2.65
C GLY A 70 -0.84 -4.45 -1.84
N ALA A 71 -1.78 -3.80 -1.15
CA ALA A 71 -1.57 -2.54 -0.47
C ALA A 71 -0.79 -2.67 0.84
N SER A 72 -0.03 -1.62 1.17
CA SER A 72 0.60 -1.47 2.49
C SER A 72 -0.41 -0.90 3.47
N ILE A 73 -0.73 -1.68 4.49
CA ILE A 73 -1.78 -1.37 5.46
C ILE A 73 -1.20 -0.64 6.68
N GLY A 74 -1.88 0.40 7.10
CA GLY A 74 -1.53 1.17 8.28
C GLY A 74 -2.56 2.28 8.61
N ARG A 75 -2.47 2.86 9.84
CA ARG A 75 -1.50 2.46 10.89
C ARG A 75 -1.78 1.11 11.52
N TYR A 76 -3.05 0.72 11.65
CA TYR A 76 -3.47 -0.52 12.28
C TYR A 76 -4.06 -1.46 11.24
N ALA A 77 -3.54 -2.67 11.18
CA ALA A 77 -4.07 -3.71 10.29
C ALA A 77 -5.26 -4.41 10.94
N ASN A 78 -6.22 -4.84 10.08
CA ASN A 78 -7.45 -5.47 10.49
C ASN A 78 -8.41 -4.51 11.22
N ARG A 79 -9.24 -4.97 12.14
CA ARG A 79 -10.39 -4.22 12.66
C ARG A 79 -10.16 -3.64 14.04
N ILE A 80 -10.67 -2.41 14.22
CA ILE A 80 -10.89 -1.82 15.53
C ILE A 80 -12.40 -1.72 15.73
N ALA A 81 -12.90 -2.50 16.68
CA ALA A 81 -14.33 -2.59 16.99
C ALA A 81 -14.89 -1.22 17.43
N ASN A 82 -16.04 -0.87 16.88
CA ASN A 82 -16.71 0.43 17.15
C ASN A 82 -15.81 1.65 16.88
N SER A 83 -14.77 1.48 16.07
CA SER A 83 -13.81 2.54 15.71
C SER A 83 -13.25 3.29 16.93
N ARG A 84 -13.03 2.61 18.04
CA ARG A 84 -12.50 3.22 19.27
C ARG A 84 -11.70 2.24 20.09
N TYR A 85 -10.76 2.79 20.85
CA TYR A 85 -9.96 2.05 21.83
C TYR A 85 -9.63 2.95 23.00
N THR A 86 -9.28 2.34 24.14
CA THR A 86 -8.83 3.07 25.33
C THR A 86 -7.34 2.86 25.51
N PHE A 87 -6.61 3.94 25.68
CA PHE A 87 -5.19 3.95 25.94
C PHE A 87 -4.87 4.97 27.04
N ASP A 88 -4.13 4.54 28.05
CA ASP A 88 -3.73 5.36 29.21
C ASP A 88 -4.91 6.10 29.88
N GLY A 89 -6.05 5.41 29.99
CA GLY A 89 -7.28 5.96 30.58
C GLY A 89 -8.10 6.88 29.66
N GLU A 90 -7.61 7.20 28.48
CA GLU A 90 -8.32 8.02 27.51
C GLU A 90 -8.93 7.17 26.39
N THR A 91 -10.14 7.53 25.96
CA THR A 91 -10.80 6.89 24.82
C THR A 91 -10.49 7.66 23.54
N VAL A 92 -9.85 6.97 22.60
CA VAL A 92 -9.57 7.48 21.26
C VAL A 92 -10.65 7.00 20.30
N THR A 93 -11.29 7.94 19.61
CA THR A 93 -12.30 7.65 18.58
C THR A 93 -11.70 7.85 17.20
N LEU A 94 -11.90 6.85 16.32
CA LEU A 94 -11.39 6.81 14.96
C LEU A 94 -12.53 6.93 13.95
N SER A 95 -12.20 7.20 12.69
CA SER A 95 -13.16 7.22 11.60
C SER A 95 -13.55 5.80 11.19
N PRO A 96 -14.83 5.44 11.17
CA PRO A 96 -15.27 4.14 10.71
C PRO A 96 -15.11 4.00 9.19
N SER A 97 -14.86 2.78 8.72
CA SER A 97 -14.74 2.45 7.30
C SER A 97 -15.43 1.14 6.90
N GLN A 98 -15.88 0.38 7.90
CA GLN A 98 -16.64 -0.86 7.70
C GLN A 98 -17.79 -0.91 8.72
N GLY A 99 -18.96 -0.39 8.35
CA GLY A 99 -20.06 -0.19 9.29
C GLY A 99 -19.62 0.75 10.42
N VAL A 100 -19.74 0.30 11.67
CA VAL A 100 -19.29 1.06 12.86
C VAL A 100 -17.81 0.82 13.20
N ASN A 101 -17.14 -0.09 12.49
CA ASN A 101 -15.77 -0.49 12.76
C ASN A 101 -14.79 0.24 11.85
N GLN A 102 -13.55 0.39 12.30
CA GLN A 102 -12.45 0.78 11.41
C GLN A 102 -11.76 -0.47 10.88
N LEU A 103 -11.52 -0.53 9.58
CA LEU A 103 -10.77 -1.58 8.91
C LEU A 103 -9.53 -0.99 8.25
N HIS A 104 -8.37 -1.60 8.48
CA HIS A 104 -7.11 -1.34 7.78
C HIS A 104 -6.70 0.13 7.71
N GLY A 105 -6.85 0.87 8.80
CA GLY A 105 -6.45 2.28 8.90
C GLY A 105 -7.55 3.27 8.54
N GLY A 106 -8.76 2.79 8.19
CA GLY A 106 -9.92 3.63 7.96
C GLY A 106 -9.99 4.26 6.57
N PRO A 107 -10.84 5.28 6.38
CA PRO A 107 -11.08 5.89 5.05
C PRO A 107 -9.84 6.60 4.49
N GLU A 108 -8.90 6.97 5.33
CA GLU A 108 -7.64 7.63 4.96
C GLU A 108 -6.41 6.78 5.37
N GLY A 109 -6.54 5.47 5.27
CA GLY A 109 -5.46 4.54 5.58
C GLY A 109 -4.23 4.69 4.67
N PHE A 110 -3.14 4.05 5.03
CA PHE A 110 -1.87 4.15 4.31
C PHE A 110 -1.92 3.60 2.88
N ASP A 111 -2.87 2.73 2.59
CA ASP A 111 -3.20 2.22 1.26
C ASP A 111 -3.77 3.29 0.31
N LYS A 112 -4.28 4.40 0.85
CA LYS A 112 -4.88 5.52 0.12
C LYS A 112 -4.02 6.78 0.15
N ARG A 113 -2.73 6.62 0.30
CA ARG A 113 -1.76 7.72 0.35
C ARG A 113 -0.62 7.49 -0.62
N ARG A 114 -0.04 8.58 -1.10
CA ARG A 114 1.19 8.51 -1.89
C ARG A 114 2.39 8.35 -0.96
N TRP A 115 3.17 7.31 -1.20
CA TRP A 115 4.43 7.08 -0.51
C TRP A 115 5.58 7.70 -1.31
N GLN A 116 6.54 8.25 -0.60
CA GLN A 116 7.76 8.76 -1.20
C GLN A 116 8.66 7.60 -1.62
N ILE A 117 9.19 7.64 -2.83
CA ILE A 117 10.25 6.75 -3.28
C ILE A 117 11.58 7.36 -2.80
N VAL A 118 12.16 6.79 -1.74
CA VAL A 118 13.39 7.29 -1.13
C VAL A 118 14.62 6.81 -1.89
N ASN A 119 14.62 5.53 -2.27
CA ASN A 119 15.68 4.90 -3.02
C ASN A 119 15.15 3.74 -3.84
N GLN A 120 15.77 3.49 -4.98
CA GLN A 120 15.44 2.38 -5.85
C GLN A 120 16.64 1.93 -6.68
N ASN A 121 16.69 0.64 -6.97
CA ASN A 121 17.55 0.06 -7.98
C ASN A 121 16.81 -1.12 -8.65
N ASP A 122 17.50 -1.93 -9.45
CA ASP A 122 16.86 -3.02 -10.18
C ASP A 122 16.25 -4.12 -9.29
N ARG A 123 16.61 -4.19 -8.01
CA ARG A 123 16.26 -5.29 -7.09
C ARG A 123 15.52 -4.86 -5.83
N GLN A 124 15.49 -3.57 -5.54
CA GLN A 124 14.86 -3.05 -4.33
C GLN A 124 14.29 -1.66 -4.54
N VAL A 125 13.28 -1.34 -3.75
CA VAL A 125 12.75 0.01 -3.57
C VAL A 125 12.54 0.26 -2.08
N LEU A 126 12.85 1.48 -1.65
CA LEU A 126 12.54 1.97 -0.31
C LEU A 126 11.45 3.02 -0.43
N PHE A 127 10.30 2.74 0.16
CA PHE A 127 9.21 3.69 0.31
C PHE A 127 9.19 4.30 1.71
N ALA A 128 8.83 5.57 1.81
CA ALA A 128 8.58 6.25 3.08
C ALA A 128 7.24 6.97 3.06
N LEU A 129 6.59 7.02 4.21
CA LEU A 129 5.36 7.76 4.42
C LEU A 129 5.44 8.52 5.74
N SER A 130 5.17 9.83 5.68
CA SER A 130 4.99 10.65 6.89
C SER A 130 3.52 10.63 7.31
N SER A 131 3.28 10.42 8.58
CA SER A 131 1.93 10.45 9.15
C SER A 131 1.92 11.24 10.44
N ASP A 132 1.14 12.32 10.46
CA ASP A 132 1.07 13.22 11.60
C ASP A 132 0.44 12.55 12.83
N ALA A 133 0.91 12.91 14.02
CA ALA A 133 0.42 12.37 15.27
C ALA A 133 -1.03 12.80 15.60
N VAL A 134 -1.51 13.88 15.00
CA VAL A 134 -2.76 14.57 15.35
C VAL A 134 -4.02 13.76 15.08
N SER A 135 -4.00 12.89 14.06
CA SER A 135 -5.17 12.08 13.68
C SER A 135 -5.30 10.76 14.46
N TYR A 136 -4.24 10.38 15.19
CA TYR A 136 -4.15 9.08 15.86
C TYR A 136 -3.26 9.20 17.09
N THR A 137 -3.66 9.99 18.04
CA THR A 137 -2.86 10.57 19.12
C THR A 137 -2.00 9.59 19.93
N HIS A 138 -2.12 8.28 19.79
CA HIS A 138 -1.37 7.32 20.60
C HIS A 138 -0.92 6.05 19.88
N LEU A 139 -1.24 5.84 18.60
CA LEU A 139 -0.63 4.75 17.82
C LEU A 139 0.73 5.24 17.30
N ARG A 140 1.82 4.84 17.93
CA ARG A 140 3.16 5.09 17.40
C ARG A 140 3.26 4.53 15.99
N ALA A 141 3.72 5.37 15.06
CA ALA A 141 4.14 4.88 13.76
C ALA A 141 5.31 3.92 13.98
N HIS A 142 5.10 2.64 13.71
CA HIS A 142 6.20 1.77 13.41
C HIS A 142 6.58 2.08 11.96
N GLU A 143 7.77 2.61 11.75
CA GLU A 143 8.34 2.73 10.43
C GLU A 143 8.44 1.31 9.87
N THR A 144 7.62 1.02 8.87
CA THR A 144 7.69 -0.26 8.17
C THR A 144 8.68 -0.09 7.03
N GLU A 145 9.92 -0.46 7.27
CA GLU A 145 10.88 -0.69 6.20
C GLU A 145 10.54 -2.02 5.54
N LEU A 146 10.07 -1.95 4.31
CA LEU A 146 9.96 -3.13 3.45
C LEU A 146 11.31 -3.36 2.77
N HIS A 147 12.05 -4.32 3.27
CA HIS A 147 13.29 -4.80 2.66
C HIS A 147 13.01 -5.85 1.56
#